data_adfc99e83d5e9391ada2eac2268637d2
#
_entry.id   adfc99e83d5e9391ada2eac2268637d2
#
_cell.length_a   1.000
_cell.length_b   1.000
_cell.length_c   1.000
_cell.angle_alpha   90.00
_cell.angle_beta   90.00
_cell.angle_gamma   90.00
#
_symmetry.space_group_name_H-M   'P 1'
#
loop_
_entity.id
_entity.type
_entity.pdbx_description
1 polymer ?
#
loop_
_entity_poly.entity_id
_entity_poly.type
_entity_poly.pdbx_seq_one_letter_code
_entity_poly.pdbx_strand_id
1 'polypeptide(L)'
;MKRLATLVLIVLCGLMLSGCSVVAKAAFGIEEIKFFDPQRVVSFYEECRCEVEYICVVATAAKVDSLIRLDLDSNMMQHRAQPVQVLYFDRDSLVFYHINCYTQTGFLSYDWNNYGSFDHFPPSPTVVGDPCGSMALSRYRSLLPALQSDTRYTVVILWSNMLRKVSREAVQTVAANIKGRPDCTLILVNTDIWWAQYMNPTSLQ
;
A
#
# COMPACT_ATOMS: atom_id res chain seq x y z
N MET A 1 -33.31 40.91 -1.35
CA MET A 1 -33.54 39.48 -1.25
C MET A 1 -32.67 38.62 -2.23
N LYS A 2 -32.67 38.92 -3.56
CA LYS A 2 -31.88 38.10 -4.55
C LYS A 2 -30.36 38.05 -4.26
N ARG A 3 -29.74 39.19 -3.87
CA ARG A 3 -28.29 39.24 -3.57
C ARG A 3 -27.91 38.41 -2.34
N LEU A 4 -28.75 38.35 -1.31
CA LEU A 4 -28.52 37.55 -0.11
C LEU A 4 -28.61 36.05 -0.43
N ALA A 5 -29.59 35.64 -1.23
CA ALA A 5 -29.74 34.24 -1.69
C ALA A 5 -28.54 33.77 -2.53
N THR A 6 -28.01 34.66 -3.41
CA THR A 6 -26.80 34.37 -4.20
C THR A 6 -25.58 34.19 -3.30
N LEU A 7 -25.41 35.03 -2.30
CA LEU A 7 -24.29 34.99 -1.37
C LEU A 7 -24.33 33.71 -0.52
N VAL A 8 -25.50 33.32 -0.02
CA VAL A 8 -25.71 32.06 0.71
C VAL A 8 -25.42 30.85 -0.17
N LEU A 9 -25.85 30.90 -1.43
CA LEU A 9 -25.58 29.80 -2.37
C LEU A 9 -24.07 29.64 -2.65
N ILE A 10 -23.33 30.74 -2.84
CA ILE A 10 -21.86 30.70 -3.06
C ILE A 10 -21.15 30.16 -1.82
N VAL A 11 -21.56 30.57 -0.61
CA VAL A 11 -20.97 30.05 0.64
C VAL A 11 -21.28 28.57 0.82
N LEU A 12 -22.50 28.10 0.52
CA LEU A 12 -22.88 26.70 0.55
C LEU A 12 -22.09 25.89 -0.46
N CYS A 13 -21.92 26.36 -1.70
CA CYS A 13 -21.09 25.69 -2.71
C CYS A 13 -19.61 25.65 -2.29
N GLY A 14 -19.08 26.71 -1.70
CA GLY A 14 -17.71 26.74 -1.18
C GLY A 14 -17.50 25.74 -0.02
N LEU A 15 -18.48 25.61 0.89
CA LEU A 15 -18.47 24.63 1.96
C LEU A 15 -18.58 23.18 1.45
N MET A 16 -19.37 22.96 0.40
CA MET A 16 -19.47 21.63 -0.24
C MET A 16 -18.16 21.21 -0.91
N LEU A 17 -17.46 22.13 -1.58
CA LEU A 17 -16.18 21.84 -2.26
C LEU A 17 -15.05 21.57 -1.27
N SER A 18 -14.97 22.29 -0.16
CA SER A 18 -13.98 22.03 0.90
C SER A 18 -14.34 20.80 1.75
N GLY A 19 -15.63 20.49 1.90
CA GLY A 19 -16.11 19.31 2.62
C GLY A 19 -15.80 17.98 1.90
N CYS A 20 -15.80 17.95 0.57
CA CYS A 20 -15.57 16.71 -0.19
C CYS A 20 -14.20 16.06 0.11
N SER A 21 -13.13 16.85 0.26
CA SER A 21 -11.81 16.28 0.57
C SER A 21 -11.71 15.73 1.99
N VAL A 22 -12.35 16.39 2.96
CA VAL A 22 -12.37 15.94 4.36
C VAL A 22 -13.25 14.71 4.51
N VAL A 23 -14.41 14.69 3.88
CA VAL A 23 -15.31 13.52 3.87
C VAL A 23 -14.68 12.34 3.18
N ALA A 24 -14.00 12.52 2.03
CA ALA A 24 -13.29 11.45 1.35
C ALA A 24 -12.14 10.91 2.22
N LYS A 25 -11.32 11.78 2.82
CA LYS A 25 -10.25 11.34 3.75
C LYS A 25 -10.81 10.51 4.91
N ALA A 26 -11.87 10.98 5.54
CA ALA A 26 -12.50 10.25 6.66
C ALA A 26 -13.13 8.92 6.21
N ALA A 27 -13.81 8.92 5.06
CA ALA A 27 -14.50 7.74 4.52
C ALA A 27 -13.52 6.64 4.08
N PHE A 28 -12.40 7.02 3.47
CA PHE A 28 -11.36 6.09 3.05
C PHE A 28 -10.32 5.79 4.15
N GLY A 29 -10.45 6.43 5.32
CA GLY A 29 -9.46 6.28 6.40
C GLY A 29 -8.07 6.75 6.00
N ILE A 30 -7.98 7.79 5.13
CA ILE A 30 -6.70 8.36 4.70
C ILE A 30 -6.17 9.25 5.82
N GLU A 31 -5.04 8.86 6.39
CA GLU A 31 -4.36 9.62 7.43
C GLU A 31 -3.16 10.38 6.84
N GLU A 32 -2.96 11.60 7.29
CA GLU A 32 -1.80 12.38 6.91
C GLU A 32 -0.58 11.94 7.70
N ILE A 33 0.51 11.59 7.02
CA ILE A 33 1.78 11.25 7.63
C ILE A 33 2.64 12.50 7.71
N LYS A 34 2.61 13.18 8.87
CA LYS A 34 3.39 14.41 9.10
C LYS A 34 4.86 14.13 9.42
N PHE A 35 5.10 13.05 10.15
CA PHE A 35 6.42 12.57 10.54
C PHE A 35 6.38 11.05 10.75
N PHE A 36 7.54 10.43 10.72
CA PHE A 36 7.66 9.02 11.03
C PHE A 36 7.52 8.78 12.52
N ASP A 37 6.61 7.89 12.91
CA ASP A 37 6.35 7.49 14.29
C ASP A 37 6.56 5.97 14.47
N PRO A 38 7.66 5.54 15.11
CA PRO A 38 7.93 4.12 15.34
C PRO A 38 6.83 3.41 16.16
N GLN A 39 6.19 4.12 17.08
CA GLN A 39 5.16 3.52 17.95
C GLN A 39 3.91 3.14 17.11
N ARG A 40 3.57 3.95 16.10
CA ARG A 40 2.48 3.63 15.17
C ARG A 40 2.80 2.41 14.32
N VAL A 41 4.08 2.19 13.98
CA VAL A 41 4.52 1.00 13.26
C VAL A 41 4.37 -0.24 14.13
N VAL A 42 4.82 -0.18 15.39
CA VAL A 42 4.68 -1.29 16.35
C VAL A 42 3.21 -1.63 16.59
N SER A 43 2.37 -0.62 16.89
CA SER A 43 0.94 -0.84 17.12
C SER A 43 0.20 -1.41 15.90
N PHE A 44 0.66 -1.11 14.69
CA PHE A 44 0.11 -1.72 13.48
C PHE A 44 0.34 -3.24 13.45
N TYR A 45 1.54 -3.69 13.77
CA TYR A 45 1.84 -5.13 13.80
C TYR A 45 1.00 -5.87 14.85
N GLU A 46 0.80 -5.26 16.02
CA GLU A 46 -0.07 -5.80 17.09
C GLU A 46 -1.53 -5.91 16.63
N GLU A 47 -2.02 -4.90 15.89
CA GLU A 47 -3.38 -4.89 15.34
C GLU A 47 -3.59 -5.91 14.23
N CYS A 48 -2.57 -6.22 13.42
CA CYS A 48 -2.69 -7.18 12.33
C CYS A 48 -3.01 -8.59 12.82
N ARG A 49 -2.55 -8.97 14.03
CA ARG A 49 -2.79 -10.31 14.62
C ARG A 49 -2.50 -11.45 13.64
N CYS A 50 -1.38 -11.33 12.90
CA CYS A 50 -0.99 -12.34 11.93
C CYS A 50 -0.69 -13.68 12.61
N GLU A 51 -1.27 -14.74 12.10
CA GLU A 51 -1.01 -16.13 12.55
C GLU A 51 0.18 -16.78 11.83
N VAL A 52 0.84 -16.05 10.92
CA VAL A 52 2.03 -16.48 10.18
C VAL A 52 3.24 -15.66 10.59
N GLU A 53 4.41 -16.26 10.54
CA GLU A 53 5.66 -15.55 10.78
C GLU A 53 5.95 -14.56 9.65
N TYR A 54 6.49 -13.40 10.00
CA TYR A 54 6.84 -12.36 9.05
C TYR A 54 8.07 -11.58 9.48
N ILE A 55 8.74 -10.99 8.49
CA ILE A 55 9.88 -10.10 8.68
C ILE A 55 9.41 -8.65 8.55
N CYS A 56 9.74 -7.82 9.55
CA CYS A 56 9.41 -6.39 9.53
C CYS A 56 10.57 -5.57 9.02
N VAL A 57 10.30 -4.64 8.11
CA VAL A 57 11.27 -3.71 7.57
C VAL A 57 10.68 -2.30 7.60
N VAL A 58 11.49 -1.32 8.01
CA VAL A 58 11.18 0.11 7.82
C VAL A 58 12.10 0.62 6.71
N ALA A 59 11.51 0.99 5.57
CA ALA A 59 12.27 1.46 4.43
C ALA A 59 12.65 2.94 4.60
N THR A 60 13.88 3.29 4.23
CA THR A 60 14.29 4.70 4.13
C THR A 60 13.65 5.35 2.89
N ALA A 61 13.44 6.67 2.93
CA ALA A 61 12.85 7.38 1.81
C ALA A 61 13.64 7.22 0.52
N ALA A 62 14.98 7.26 0.58
CA ALA A 62 15.83 7.08 -0.59
C ALA A 62 15.66 5.71 -1.25
N LYS A 63 15.46 4.65 -0.45
CA LYS A 63 15.22 3.30 -0.98
C LYS A 63 13.87 3.20 -1.68
N VAL A 64 12.81 3.79 -1.09
CA VAL A 64 11.48 3.82 -1.69
C VAL A 64 11.48 4.66 -2.98
N ASP A 65 12.12 5.83 -2.95
CA ASP A 65 12.25 6.69 -4.14
C ASP A 65 13.00 5.98 -5.28
N SER A 66 14.07 5.26 -4.96
CA SER A 66 14.80 4.44 -5.94
C SER A 66 13.92 3.37 -6.57
N LEU A 67 13.06 2.71 -5.77
CA LEU A 67 12.12 1.71 -6.30
C LEU A 67 11.08 2.33 -7.24
N ILE A 68 10.49 3.47 -6.84
CA ILE A 68 9.48 4.16 -7.65
C ILE A 68 10.06 4.57 -9.01
N ARG A 69 11.31 5.03 -9.02
CA ARG A 69 12.01 5.53 -10.22
C ARG A 69 12.74 4.47 -11.04
N LEU A 70 12.54 3.18 -10.76
CA LEU A 70 13.22 2.11 -11.51
C LEU A 70 12.94 2.15 -13.02
N ASP A 71 11.76 2.66 -13.42
CA ASP A 71 11.40 2.90 -14.81
C ASP A 71 11.03 4.37 -15.01
N LEU A 72 11.25 4.86 -16.22
CA LEU A 72 10.88 6.24 -16.60
C LEU A 72 9.41 6.38 -17.02
N ASP A 73 8.66 5.29 -17.09
CA ASP A 73 7.23 5.32 -17.41
C ASP A 73 6.42 5.90 -16.25
N SER A 74 5.67 6.97 -16.52
CA SER A 74 4.89 7.68 -15.52
C SER A 74 3.78 6.84 -14.90
N ASN A 75 3.15 5.92 -15.67
CA ASN A 75 2.11 5.04 -15.17
C ASN A 75 2.69 4.02 -14.20
N MET A 76 3.84 3.45 -14.55
CA MET A 76 4.56 2.52 -13.68
C MET A 76 5.01 3.19 -12.39
N MET A 77 5.49 4.43 -12.46
CA MET A 77 5.84 5.21 -11.26
C MET A 77 4.62 5.43 -10.35
N GLN A 78 3.44 5.74 -10.92
CA GLN A 78 2.21 5.90 -10.14
C GLN A 78 1.79 4.60 -9.45
N HIS A 79 1.90 3.46 -10.11
CA HIS A 79 1.61 2.16 -9.51
C HIS A 79 2.56 1.85 -8.35
N ARG A 80 3.87 2.08 -8.54
CA ARG A 80 4.88 1.86 -7.48
C ARG A 80 4.81 2.85 -6.33
N ALA A 81 4.23 4.01 -6.54
CA ALA A 81 3.97 5.00 -5.50
C ALA A 81 2.69 4.72 -4.70
N GLN A 82 1.98 3.61 -4.95
CA GLN A 82 0.80 3.30 -4.14
C GLN A 82 1.19 2.94 -2.69
N PRO A 83 0.43 3.43 -1.70
CA PRO A 83 0.76 3.22 -0.28
C PRO A 83 0.68 1.77 0.17
N VAL A 84 -0.15 0.96 -0.50
CA VAL A 84 -0.30 -0.46 -0.18
C VAL A 84 -0.16 -1.29 -1.44
N GLN A 85 0.82 -2.19 -1.42
CA GLN A 85 1.15 -3.06 -2.55
C GLN A 85 1.44 -4.47 -2.04
N VAL A 86 0.96 -5.47 -2.75
CA VAL A 86 1.19 -6.88 -2.47
C VAL A 86 1.86 -7.52 -3.68
N LEU A 87 3.01 -8.15 -3.45
CA LEU A 87 3.83 -8.76 -4.49
C LEU A 87 4.16 -10.19 -4.09
N TYR A 88 3.90 -11.12 -5.00
CA TYR A 88 4.30 -12.53 -4.84
C TYR A 88 5.38 -12.86 -5.85
N PHE A 89 6.48 -13.42 -5.36
CA PHE A 89 7.57 -13.88 -6.18
C PHE A 89 7.71 -15.39 -6.05
N ASP A 90 7.82 -16.12 -7.18
CA ASP A 90 8.34 -17.48 -7.25
C ASP A 90 9.84 -17.36 -7.54
N ARG A 91 10.68 -17.59 -6.55
CA ARG A 91 12.12 -17.29 -6.57
C ARG A 91 12.37 -15.82 -6.90
N ASP A 92 12.94 -15.50 -8.06
CA ASP A 92 13.22 -14.12 -8.49
C ASP A 92 12.13 -13.54 -9.41
N SER A 93 11.11 -14.32 -9.80
CA SER A 93 10.08 -13.91 -10.75
C SER A 93 8.81 -13.40 -10.06
N LEU A 94 8.36 -12.19 -10.40
CA LEU A 94 7.05 -11.68 -9.95
C LEU A 94 5.95 -12.50 -10.62
N VAL A 95 5.10 -13.15 -9.81
CA VAL A 95 3.99 -13.98 -10.29
C VAL A 95 2.62 -13.37 -10.00
N PHE A 96 2.55 -12.43 -9.06
CA PHE A 96 1.33 -11.70 -8.76
C PHE A 96 1.64 -10.32 -8.18
N TYR A 97 0.87 -9.31 -8.60
CA TYR A 97 0.95 -7.94 -8.11
C TYR A 97 -0.46 -7.37 -7.91
N HIS A 98 -0.67 -6.75 -6.75
CA HIS A 98 -1.94 -6.11 -6.41
C HIS A 98 -1.70 -4.82 -5.61
N ILE A 99 -2.51 -3.80 -5.86
CA ILE A 99 -2.38 -2.48 -5.22
C ILE A 99 -3.72 -2.03 -4.66
N ASN A 100 -3.70 -1.09 -3.71
CA ASN A 100 -4.91 -0.57 -3.10
C ASN A 100 -5.94 -0.01 -4.08
N CYS A 101 -5.53 0.48 -5.26
CA CYS A 101 -6.45 0.96 -6.28
C CYS A 101 -7.29 -0.16 -6.90
N TYR A 102 -6.81 -1.41 -6.92
CA TYR A 102 -7.52 -2.56 -7.50
C TYR A 102 -8.52 -3.20 -6.51
N THR A 103 -8.40 -2.87 -5.22
CA THR A 103 -9.27 -3.40 -4.17
C THR A 103 -10.58 -2.62 -4.01
N GLN A 104 -10.75 -1.54 -4.75
CA GLN A 104 -11.94 -0.70 -4.63
C GLN A 104 -13.15 -1.39 -5.26
N THR A 105 -14.12 -1.79 -4.44
CA THR A 105 -15.36 -2.48 -4.87
C THR A 105 -16.57 -1.56 -4.92
N GLY A 106 -16.44 -0.34 -4.44
CA GLY A 106 -17.49 0.68 -4.41
C GLY A 106 -16.97 2.00 -3.92
N PHE A 107 -17.84 2.99 -3.74
CA PHE A 107 -17.42 4.36 -3.40
C PHE A 107 -16.64 4.46 -2.08
N LEU A 108 -16.90 3.57 -1.11
CA LEU A 108 -16.29 3.59 0.23
C LEU A 108 -15.85 2.22 0.74
N SER A 109 -15.77 1.23 -0.14
CA SER A 109 -15.47 -0.15 0.25
C SER A 109 -14.22 -0.65 -0.44
N TYR A 110 -13.36 -1.29 0.34
CA TYR A 110 -12.17 -2.00 -0.14
C TYR A 110 -12.32 -3.48 0.19
N ASP A 111 -11.91 -4.33 -0.74
CA ASP A 111 -11.84 -5.77 -0.55
C ASP A 111 -10.58 -6.29 -1.25
N TRP A 112 -9.62 -6.75 -0.46
CA TRP A 112 -8.37 -7.31 -0.99
C TRP A 112 -8.60 -8.64 -1.71
N ASN A 113 -9.63 -9.39 -1.33
CA ASN A 113 -10.00 -10.62 -2.02
C ASN A 113 -11.07 -10.39 -3.11
N ASN A 114 -11.14 -9.19 -3.67
CA ASN A 114 -12.05 -8.85 -4.76
C ASN A 114 -11.95 -9.88 -5.89
N TYR A 115 -13.08 -10.40 -6.34
CA TYR A 115 -13.20 -11.48 -7.34
C TYR A 115 -12.52 -12.81 -6.94
N GLY A 116 -12.27 -13.07 -5.65
CA GLY A 116 -11.66 -14.30 -5.17
C GLY A 116 -10.19 -14.49 -5.59
N SER A 117 -9.46 -13.39 -5.82
CA SER A 117 -8.07 -13.44 -6.30
C SER A 117 -7.15 -14.21 -5.36
N PHE A 118 -7.39 -14.13 -4.05
CA PHE A 118 -6.61 -14.81 -3.02
C PHE A 118 -7.17 -16.16 -2.58
N ASP A 119 -8.19 -16.69 -3.25
CA ASP A 119 -8.72 -18.04 -2.97
C ASP A 119 -7.76 -19.13 -3.44
N HIS A 120 -6.80 -18.79 -4.29
CA HIS A 120 -5.78 -19.69 -4.81
C HIS A 120 -4.38 -19.22 -4.43
N PHE A 121 -3.42 -20.15 -4.47
CA PHE A 121 -2.02 -19.83 -4.24
C PHE A 121 -1.14 -20.30 -5.42
N PRO A 122 -0.29 -19.45 -5.99
CA PRO A 122 -0.27 -18.01 -5.84
C PRO A 122 -1.62 -17.39 -6.25
N PRO A 123 -1.95 -16.17 -5.78
CA PRO A 123 -3.20 -15.51 -6.17
C PRO A 123 -3.33 -15.36 -7.68
N SER A 124 -4.57 -15.38 -8.17
CA SER A 124 -4.85 -15.14 -9.59
C SER A 124 -4.96 -13.64 -9.87
N PRO A 125 -4.30 -13.10 -10.91
CA PRO A 125 -4.39 -11.69 -11.23
C PRO A 125 -5.83 -11.29 -11.62
N THR A 126 -6.34 -10.22 -11.01
CA THR A 126 -7.66 -9.64 -11.32
C THR A 126 -7.61 -8.69 -12.51
N VAL A 127 -6.44 -8.19 -12.83
CA VAL A 127 -6.22 -7.24 -13.93
C VAL A 127 -5.42 -7.94 -15.01
N VAL A 128 -5.96 -7.95 -16.22
CA VAL A 128 -5.25 -8.48 -17.41
C VAL A 128 -4.16 -7.48 -17.79
N GLY A 129 -2.93 -7.89 -17.65
CA GLY A 129 -1.74 -7.10 -17.94
C GLY A 129 -0.79 -7.09 -16.74
N ASP A 130 0.48 -6.97 -17.00
CA ASP A 130 1.51 -6.78 -15.99
C ASP A 130 1.80 -5.28 -15.85
N PRO A 131 1.18 -4.57 -14.89
CA PRO A 131 1.39 -3.12 -14.72
C PRO A 131 2.82 -2.80 -14.23
N CYS A 132 3.57 -3.81 -13.82
CA CYS A 132 4.93 -3.64 -13.29
C CYS A 132 6.02 -4.16 -14.21
N GLY A 133 5.66 -4.69 -15.40
CA GLY A 133 6.61 -5.41 -16.23
C GLY A 133 7.19 -6.62 -15.49
N SER A 134 8.00 -7.43 -16.09
CA SER A 134 8.67 -8.58 -15.46
C SER A 134 9.66 -8.13 -14.38
N MET A 135 9.16 -7.69 -13.21
CA MET A 135 10.02 -7.25 -12.11
C MET A 135 10.57 -8.43 -11.35
N ALA A 136 11.89 -8.49 -11.26
CA ALA A 136 12.59 -9.48 -10.45
C ALA A 136 12.65 -9.05 -8.97
N LEU A 137 12.60 -10.02 -8.04
CA LEU A 137 12.78 -9.81 -6.60
C LEU A 137 14.11 -9.08 -6.30
N SER A 138 15.14 -9.37 -7.11
CA SER A 138 16.45 -8.72 -7.02
C SER A 138 16.37 -7.19 -7.09
N ARG A 139 15.39 -6.63 -7.77
CA ARG A 139 15.17 -5.16 -7.84
C ARG A 139 14.65 -4.59 -6.51
N TYR A 140 13.97 -5.41 -5.71
CA TYR A 140 13.50 -5.03 -4.36
C TYR A 140 14.56 -5.25 -3.27
N ARG A 141 15.71 -5.85 -3.59
CA ARG A 141 16.75 -6.18 -2.59
C ARG A 141 17.24 -4.99 -1.80
N SER A 142 17.21 -3.79 -2.38
CA SER A 142 17.56 -2.56 -1.66
C SER A 142 16.62 -2.24 -0.50
N LEU A 143 15.33 -2.66 -0.61
CA LEU A 143 14.33 -2.51 0.45
C LEU A 143 14.41 -3.64 1.47
N LEU A 144 14.81 -4.82 1.02
CA LEU A 144 14.72 -6.04 1.81
C LEU A 144 15.99 -6.26 2.63
N PRO A 145 15.90 -6.87 3.81
CA PRO A 145 17.09 -7.36 4.51
C PRO A 145 17.78 -8.41 3.64
N ALA A 146 19.05 -8.71 3.93
CA ALA A 146 19.74 -9.82 3.30
C ALA A 146 18.95 -11.12 3.63
N LEU A 147 18.10 -11.52 2.70
CA LEU A 147 17.29 -12.72 2.88
C LEU A 147 18.19 -13.93 2.73
N GLN A 148 18.40 -14.64 3.81
CA GLN A 148 18.95 -16.00 3.82
C GLN A 148 17.82 -17.03 3.68
N SER A 149 16.71 -16.65 3.06
CA SER A 149 15.54 -17.53 2.95
C SER A 149 15.69 -18.43 1.74
N ASP A 150 15.81 -19.75 1.99
CA ASP A 150 15.76 -20.79 0.96
C ASP A 150 14.32 -21.12 0.52
N THR A 151 13.34 -20.32 0.93
CA THR A 151 11.94 -20.53 0.57
C THR A 151 11.71 -20.23 -0.90
N ARG A 152 10.84 -21.04 -1.53
CA ARG A 152 10.48 -20.88 -2.93
C ARG A 152 9.77 -19.56 -3.21
N TYR A 153 8.83 -19.20 -2.32
CA TYR A 153 8.02 -18.01 -2.49
C TYR A 153 8.42 -16.90 -1.52
N THR A 154 8.55 -15.70 -2.04
CA THR A 154 8.70 -14.49 -1.23
C THR A 154 7.48 -13.58 -1.47
N VAL A 155 6.77 -13.26 -0.41
CA VAL A 155 5.63 -12.34 -0.45
C VAL A 155 6.03 -11.05 0.23
N VAL A 156 5.95 -9.94 -0.49
CA VAL A 156 6.30 -8.60 0.00
C VAL A 156 5.05 -7.75 0.06
N ILE A 157 4.78 -7.17 1.23
CA ILE A 157 3.72 -6.17 1.39
C ILE A 157 4.38 -4.83 1.72
N LEU A 158 4.30 -3.88 0.77
CA LEU A 158 4.56 -2.48 1.06
C LEU A 158 3.31 -1.90 1.72
N TRP A 159 3.46 -1.21 2.85
CA TRP A 159 2.35 -0.68 3.60
C TRP A 159 2.66 0.67 4.25
N SER A 160 1.61 1.44 4.54
CA SER A 160 1.73 2.74 5.19
C SER A 160 0.56 2.99 6.15
N ASN A 161 0.85 3.69 7.26
CA ASN A 161 -0.19 4.21 8.14
C ASN A 161 -1.11 5.23 7.45
N MET A 162 -0.73 5.76 6.28
CA MET A 162 -1.60 6.62 5.47
C MET A 162 -2.91 5.93 5.10
N LEU A 163 -2.86 4.62 4.81
CA LEU A 163 -4.00 3.76 4.55
C LEU A 163 -4.03 2.59 5.53
N ARG A 164 -3.99 2.89 6.84
CA ARG A 164 -3.81 1.89 7.91
C ARG A 164 -4.83 0.75 7.85
N LYS A 165 -6.12 1.07 7.67
CA LYS A 165 -7.17 0.06 7.55
C LYS A 165 -6.95 -0.86 6.35
N VAL A 166 -6.70 -0.27 5.18
CA VAL A 166 -6.45 -1.01 3.93
C VAL A 166 -5.18 -1.85 4.03
N SER A 167 -4.11 -1.31 4.65
CA SER A 167 -2.87 -2.02 4.92
C SER A 167 -3.12 -3.26 5.80
N ARG A 168 -3.93 -3.13 6.86
CA ARG A 168 -4.26 -4.25 7.75
C ARG A 168 -5.06 -5.33 7.02
N GLU A 169 -6.05 -4.95 6.23
CA GLU A 169 -6.83 -5.89 5.42
C GLU A 169 -5.93 -6.64 4.42
N ALA A 170 -4.98 -5.94 3.77
CA ALA A 170 -4.00 -6.56 2.89
C ALA A 170 -3.19 -7.64 3.62
N VAL A 171 -2.63 -7.28 4.78
CA VAL A 171 -1.82 -8.21 5.59
C VAL A 171 -2.63 -9.42 6.02
N GLN A 172 -3.87 -9.22 6.49
CA GLN A 172 -4.75 -10.32 6.92
C GLN A 172 -5.13 -11.24 5.76
N THR A 173 -5.47 -10.68 4.59
CA THR A 173 -5.81 -11.45 3.37
C THR A 173 -4.61 -12.29 2.91
N VAL A 174 -3.43 -11.69 2.84
CA VAL A 174 -2.20 -12.41 2.47
C VAL A 174 -1.85 -13.47 3.50
N ALA A 175 -1.90 -13.16 4.79
CA ALA A 175 -1.62 -14.13 5.85
C ALA A 175 -2.55 -15.35 5.78
N ALA A 176 -3.83 -15.14 5.48
CA ALA A 176 -4.78 -16.23 5.26
C ALA A 176 -4.42 -17.07 4.02
N ASN A 177 -4.02 -16.42 2.91
CA ASN A 177 -3.66 -17.07 1.66
C ASN A 177 -2.39 -17.95 1.79
N ILE A 178 -1.40 -17.53 2.60
CA ILE A 178 -0.14 -18.27 2.79
C ILE A 178 -0.14 -19.17 4.03
N LYS A 179 -1.23 -19.21 4.79
CA LYS A 179 -1.34 -20.03 6.01
C LYS A 179 -1.03 -21.50 5.73
N GLY A 180 -0.16 -22.08 6.55
CA GLY A 180 0.27 -23.50 6.41
C GLY A 180 1.26 -23.76 5.27
N ARG A 181 1.87 -22.73 4.69
CA ARG A 181 2.85 -22.84 3.61
C ARG A 181 4.28 -22.58 4.09
N PRO A 182 5.03 -23.66 4.42
CA PRO A 182 6.42 -23.51 4.89
C PRO A 182 7.39 -23.05 3.79
N ASP A 183 6.96 -23.09 2.53
CA ASP A 183 7.72 -22.66 1.36
C ASP A 183 7.56 -21.16 1.05
N CYS A 184 6.89 -20.41 1.97
CA CYS A 184 6.68 -18.96 1.84
C CYS A 184 7.40 -18.16 2.92
N THR A 185 7.98 -17.03 2.52
CA THR A 185 8.46 -15.99 3.45
C THR A 185 7.61 -14.73 3.25
N LEU A 186 7.04 -14.20 4.33
CA LEU A 186 6.30 -12.93 4.32
C LEU A 186 7.19 -11.79 4.84
N ILE A 187 7.21 -10.68 4.10
CA ILE A 187 7.97 -9.48 4.46
C ILE A 187 7.03 -8.28 4.43
N LEU A 188 6.92 -7.59 5.56
CA LEU A 188 6.14 -6.36 5.71
C LEU A 188 7.08 -5.17 5.69
N VAL A 189 6.96 -4.30 4.68
CA VAL A 189 7.82 -3.14 4.46
C VAL A 189 7.02 -1.86 4.72
N ASN A 190 7.31 -1.18 5.83
CA ASN A 190 6.72 0.13 6.12
C ASN A 190 7.38 1.22 5.28
N THR A 191 6.58 2.10 4.67
CA THR A 191 7.01 3.19 3.79
C THR A 191 6.72 4.59 4.35
N ASP A 192 6.33 4.70 5.62
CA ASP A 192 5.91 5.97 6.24
C ASP A 192 6.99 7.06 6.22
N ILE A 193 8.29 6.70 6.28
CA ILE A 193 9.39 7.67 6.17
C ILE A 193 9.33 8.40 4.82
N TRP A 194 9.07 7.66 3.72
CA TRP A 194 8.95 8.26 2.39
C TRP A 194 7.72 9.16 2.30
N TRP A 195 6.56 8.69 2.81
CA TRP A 195 5.32 9.46 2.80
C TRP A 195 5.43 10.74 3.63
N ALA A 196 6.07 10.70 4.81
CA ALA A 196 6.32 11.88 5.63
C ALA A 196 7.12 12.93 4.85
N GLN A 197 8.16 12.53 4.13
CA GLN A 197 8.98 13.42 3.33
C GLN A 197 8.26 13.92 2.06
N TYR A 198 7.54 13.05 1.39
CA TYR A 198 6.79 13.39 0.17
C TYR A 198 5.68 14.40 0.44
N MET A 199 4.94 14.22 1.54
CA MET A 199 3.83 15.11 1.92
C MET A 199 4.28 16.43 2.56
N ASN A 200 5.50 16.47 3.14
CA ASN A 200 6.05 17.62 3.86
C ASN A 200 7.46 17.96 3.37
N PRO A 201 7.66 18.36 2.11
CA PRO A 201 8.97 18.60 1.53
C PRO A 201 9.76 19.73 2.22
N THR A 202 9.10 20.60 2.98
CA THR A 202 9.72 21.71 3.73
C THR A 202 10.31 21.29 5.08
N SER A 203 10.11 20.06 5.55
CA SER A 203 10.66 19.58 6.83
C SER A 203 12.12 19.14 6.76
N LEU A 204 12.78 19.30 5.61
CA LEU A 204 14.16 18.88 5.33
C LEU A 204 15.15 20.06 5.25
N GLN A 205 14.74 21.27 5.63
CA GLN A 205 15.63 22.46 5.67
C GLN A 205 16.13 22.74 7.06
#